data_9b0a5d9e00715e79a67b97e7d39d62ba
#
_entry.id   9b0a5d9e00715e79a67b97e7d39d62ba
#
_cell.length_a   1.000
_cell.length_b   1.000
_cell.length_c   1.000
_cell.angle_alpha   90.00
_cell.angle_beta   90.00
_cell.angle_gamma   90.00
#
_symmetry.space_group_name_H-M   'P 1'
#
loop_
_entity.id
_entity.type
_entity.pdbx_description
1 polymer ?
#
loop_
_entity_poly.entity_id
_entity_poly.type
_entity_poly.pdbx_seq_one_letter_code
_entity_poly.pdbx_strand_id
1 'polypeptide(L)'
;MAEARRRIVVTGGTSGIGLELVRRLADRHDILVAGRRADTDALPVLPEGVRYVHAPLTDPEAATQAIAEAMLKAGWVKLDNLVLNAGTGFAVEGGIESAAQIRETLAVNLTASVLLARALFPWLEKAGGTLTLVGSVAHTGQGLFPAYAASKAGLHGLARALRAEWSGRVAVQIVHPGPTRTEMHAKAGHDPGRLRDIFIPADRMAAMLEGAIAARRSPVTLSFGRYWTGRAAWSGKL
;
A
#
# COMPACT_ATOMS: atom_id res chain seq x y z
N MET A 1 -5.80 25.27 -16.66
CA MET A 1 -6.91 24.73 -15.86
C MET A 1 -6.30 23.90 -14.73
N ALA A 2 -6.66 24.15 -13.46
CA ALA A 2 -6.21 23.30 -12.36
C ALA A 2 -6.75 21.88 -12.58
N GLU A 3 -5.88 20.88 -12.48
CA GLU A 3 -6.30 19.48 -12.59
C GLU A 3 -7.26 19.15 -11.43
N ALA A 4 -8.39 18.49 -11.74
CA ALA A 4 -9.40 18.18 -10.73
C ALA A 4 -8.79 17.28 -9.63
N ARG A 5 -9.06 17.62 -8.36
CA ARG A 5 -8.58 16.81 -7.21
C ARG A 5 -9.14 15.40 -7.31
N ARG A 6 -8.26 14.43 -7.23
CA ARG A 6 -8.61 12.98 -7.20
C ARG A 6 -8.89 12.56 -5.77
N ARG A 7 -9.79 11.58 -5.61
CA ARG A 7 -10.10 10.94 -4.33
C ARG A 7 -9.29 9.67 -4.21
N ILE A 8 -8.47 9.58 -3.16
CA ILE A 8 -7.49 8.51 -2.98
C ILE A 8 -7.63 7.91 -1.57
N VAL A 9 -7.80 6.61 -1.50
CA VAL A 9 -7.70 5.85 -0.24
C VAL A 9 -6.31 5.21 -0.18
N VAL A 10 -5.62 5.38 0.96
CA VAL A 10 -4.31 4.77 1.23
C VAL A 10 -4.36 3.99 2.53
N THR A 11 -4.15 2.67 2.48
CA THR A 11 -3.98 1.88 3.71
C THR A 11 -2.54 1.94 4.20
N GLY A 12 -2.34 2.05 5.53
CA GLY A 12 -1.00 2.14 6.12
C GLY A 12 -0.29 3.45 5.82
N GLY A 13 -1.04 4.56 5.67
CA GLY A 13 -0.51 5.89 5.35
C GLY A 13 0.06 6.67 6.54
N THR A 14 0.23 6.08 7.73
CA THR A 14 0.74 6.77 8.93
C THR A 14 2.22 6.50 9.23
N SER A 15 2.92 5.76 8.38
CA SER A 15 4.37 5.50 8.51
C SER A 15 4.98 5.02 7.19
N GLY A 16 6.32 5.05 7.12
CA GLY A 16 7.09 4.47 6.01
C GLY A 16 6.70 4.99 4.63
N ILE A 17 6.67 4.10 3.64
CA ILE A 17 6.36 4.44 2.24
C ILE A 17 4.98 5.09 2.11
N GLY A 18 3.98 4.57 2.85
CA GLY A 18 2.61 5.09 2.79
C GLY A 18 2.50 6.54 3.25
N LEU A 19 3.16 6.90 4.36
CA LEU A 19 3.17 8.28 4.86
C LEU A 19 3.86 9.23 3.87
N GLU A 20 5.01 8.84 3.34
CA GLU A 20 5.72 9.66 2.35
C GLU A 20 4.91 9.82 1.05
N LEU A 21 4.17 8.79 0.64
CA LEU A 21 3.24 8.90 -0.48
C LEU A 21 2.10 9.87 -0.18
N VAL A 22 1.49 9.79 1.01
CA VAL A 22 0.44 10.72 1.44
C VAL A 22 0.95 12.15 1.45
N ARG A 23 2.13 12.41 2.01
CA ARG A 23 2.76 13.75 2.02
C ARG A 23 2.94 14.32 0.61
N ARG A 24 3.30 13.49 -0.35
CA ARG A 24 3.49 13.90 -1.75
C ARG A 24 2.19 14.22 -2.49
N LEU A 25 1.09 13.63 -2.06
CA LEU A 25 -0.20 13.72 -2.76
C LEU A 25 -1.17 14.73 -2.11
N ALA A 26 -0.99 15.07 -0.83
CA ALA A 26 -1.96 15.81 -0.01
C ALA A 26 -2.32 17.18 -0.58
N ASP A 27 -1.35 17.93 -1.12
CA ASP A 27 -1.59 19.28 -1.66
C ASP A 27 -2.46 19.27 -2.92
N ARG A 28 -2.46 18.14 -3.66
CA ARG A 28 -3.09 18.04 -4.98
C ARG A 28 -4.36 17.20 -5.00
N HIS A 29 -4.57 16.37 -3.98
CA HIS A 29 -5.63 15.36 -3.97
C HIS A 29 -6.37 15.30 -2.63
N ASP A 30 -7.59 14.75 -2.64
CA ASP A 30 -8.37 14.44 -1.46
C ASP A 30 -8.01 13.04 -0.98
N ILE A 31 -7.42 12.93 0.21
CA ILE A 31 -6.88 11.66 0.72
C ILE A 31 -7.64 11.21 1.96
N LEU A 32 -7.99 9.93 1.99
CA LEU A 32 -8.42 9.20 3.16
C LEU A 32 -7.36 8.13 3.49
N VAL A 33 -6.75 8.27 4.66
CA VAL A 33 -5.79 7.29 5.18
C VAL A 33 -6.54 6.34 6.12
N ALA A 34 -6.33 5.04 5.91
CA ALA A 34 -6.78 4.00 6.84
C ALA A 34 -5.60 3.36 7.55
N GLY A 35 -5.70 3.20 8.87
CA GLY A 35 -4.61 2.67 9.68
C GLY A 35 -5.03 2.14 11.04
N ARG A 36 -4.08 1.55 11.78
CA ARG A 36 -4.30 0.92 13.09
C ARG A 36 -4.01 1.82 14.30
N ARG A 37 -3.47 3.02 14.08
CA ARG A 37 -3.20 3.98 15.17
C ARG A 37 -4.51 4.56 15.65
N ALA A 38 -4.58 4.94 16.93
CA ALA A 38 -5.66 5.81 17.39
C ALA A 38 -5.61 7.16 16.66
N ASP A 39 -6.73 7.84 16.53
CA ASP A 39 -6.80 9.14 15.84
C ASP A 39 -5.83 10.16 16.42
N THR A 40 -5.71 10.18 17.76
CA THR A 40 -4.77 11.05 18.50
C THR A 40 -3.31 10.87 18.09
N ASP A 41 -2.92 9.67 17.66
CA ASP A 41 -1.55 9.34 17.26
C ASP A 41 -1.34 9.40 15.74
N ALA A 42 -2.43 9.31 14.97
CA ALA A 42 -2.40 9.31 13.52
C ALA A 42 -2.44 10.73 12.95
N LEU A 43 -3.36 11.57 13.43
CA LEU A 43 -3.57 12.91 12.90
C LEU A 43 -2.33 13.83 12.97
N PRO A 44 -1.54 13.85 14.07
CA PRO A 44 -0.36 14.71 14.13
C PRO A 44 0.75 14.40 13.13
N VAL A 45 0.79 13.19 12.56
CA VAL A 45 1.82 12.81 11.58
C VAL A 45 1.37 13.00 10.14
N LEU A 46 0.06 13.19 9.91
CA LEU A 46 -0.53 13.38 8.59
C LEU A 46 -0.51 14.86 8.18
N PRO A 47 -0.38 15.17 6.89
CA PRO A 47 -0.55 16.53 6.39
C PRO A 47 -1.95 17.09 6.69
N GLU A 48 -2.04 18.40 6.83
CA GLU A 48 -3.31 19.09 7.00
C GLU A 48 -4.30 18.77 5.85
N GLY A 49 -5.56 18.63 6.17
CA GLY A 49 -6.63 18.30 5.22
C GLY A 49 -6.73 16.82 4.84
N VAL A 50 -5.77 15.99 5.26
CA VAL A 50 -5.87 14.53 5.07
C VAL A 50 -6.85 13.94 6.08
N ARG A 51 -7.83 13.16 5.58
CA ARG A 51 -8.77 12.44 6.43
C ARG A 51 -8.15 11.14 6.94
N TYR A 52 -8.53 10.76 8.14
CA TYR A 52 -8.10 9.50 8.75
C TYR A 52 -9.29 8.67 9.21
N VAL A 53 -9.16 7.35 9.13
CA VAL A 53 -10.07 6.40 9.75
C VAL A 53 -9.28 5.30 10.47
N HIS A 54 -9.63 5.08 11.74
CA HIS A 54 -9.10 3.95 12.50
C HIS A 54 -9.71 2.66 11.95
N ALA A 55 -8.92 1.86 11.26
CA ALA A 55 -9.32 0.63 10.59
C ALA A 55 -8.18 -0.40 10.66
N PRO A 56 -8.04 -1.12 11.78
CA PRO A 56 -7.04 -2.17 11.94
C PRO A 56 -7.31 -3.33 10.99
N LEU A 57 -6.41 -3.57 10.03
CA LEU A 57 -6.57 -4.63 9.03
C LEU A 57 -6.37 -6.06 9.59
N THR A 58 -6.12 -6.20 10.89
CA THR A 58 -6.18 -7.49 11.61
C THR A 58 -7.61 -8.02 11.72
N ASP A 59 -8.60 -7.13 11.60
CA ASP A 59 -10.01 -7.45 11.38
C ASP A 59 -10.43 -6.89 10.01
N PRO A 60 -10.25 -7.67 8.94
CA PRO A 60 -10.43 -7.17 7.58
C PRO A 60 -11.86 -6.76 7.24
N GLU A 61 -12.86 -7.44 7.82
CA GLU A 61 -14.28 -7.14 7.62
C GLU A 61 -14.65 -5.81 8.25
N ALA A 62 -14.35 -5.62 9.53
CA ALA A 62 -14.62 -4.37 10.25
C ALA A 62 -13.86 -3.19 9.63
N ALA A 63 -12.60 -3.39 9.23
CA ALA A 63 -11.81 -2.37 8.56
C ALA A 63 -12.40 -1.97 7.21
N THR A 64 -12.88 -2.92 6.43
CA THR A 64 -13.53 -2.66 5.14
C THR A 64 -14.80 -1.83 5.32
N GLN A 65 -15.63 -2.17 6.29
CA GLN A 65 -16.84 -1.41 6.63
C GLN A 65 -16.48 0.02 7.06
N ALA A 66 -15.53 0.19 7.99
CA ALA A 66 -15.12 1.49 8.49
C ALA A 66 -14.60 2.42 7.38
N ILE A 67 -13.83 1.89 6.44
CA ILE A 67 -13.32 2.65 5.29
C ILE A 67 -14.47 3.08 4.35
N ALA A 68 -15.39 2.18 4.03
CA ALA A 68 -16.54 2.51 3.20
C ALA A 68 -17.44 3.58 3.84
N GLU A 69 -17.72 3.46 5.15
CA GLU A 69 -18.47 4.47 5.92
C GLU A 69 -17.76 5.82 5.95
N ALA A 70 -16.43 5.85 6.14
CA ALA A 70 -15.65 7.08 6.11
C ALA A 70 -15.72 7.78 4.75
N MET A 71 -15.69 7.03 3.65
CA MET A 71 -15.89 7.57 2.29
C MET A 71 -17.28 8.16 2.13
N LEU A 72 -18.33 7.47 2.59
CA LEU A 72 -19.71 7.98 2.54
C LEU A 72 -19.88 9.26 3.38
N LYS A 73 -19.34 9.29 4.60
CA LYS A 73 -19.33 10.48 5.47
C LYS A 73 -18.59 11.66 4.83
N ALA A 74 -17.56 11.40 4.04
CA ALA A 74 -16.84 12.41 3.27
C ALA A 74 -17.57 12.85 1.98
N GLY A 75 -18.75 12.29 1.68
CA GLY A 75 -19.53 12.59 0.48
C GLY A 75 -18.88 12.03 -0.80
N TRP A 76 -18.02 11.00 -0.69
CA TRP A 76 -17.36 10.43 -1.86
C TRP A 76 -18.31 9.47 -2.60
N VAL A 77 -18.64 9.78 -3.82
CA VAL A 77 -19.49 8.96 -4.70
C VAL A 77 -18.69 8.14 -5.72
N LYS A 78 -17.39 8.44 -5.84
CA LYS A 78 -16.43 7.73 -6.70
C LYS A 78 -15.05 7.72 -6.03
N LEU A 79 -14.17 6.81 -6.46
CA LEU A 79 -12.80 6.67 -5.97
C LEU A 79 -11.84 6.58 -7.16
N ASP A 80 -10.91 7.53 -7.25
CA ASP A 80 -9.97 7.57 -8.37
C ASP A 80 -8.80 6.61 -8.17
N ASN A 81 -8.33 6.43 -6.91
CA ASN A 81 -7.26 5.47 -6.61
C ASN A 81 -7.47 4.79 -5.25
N LEU A 82 -7.36 3.47 -5.23
CA LEU A 82 -7.23 2.67 -4.01
C LEU A 82 -5.80 2.12 -3.92
N VAL A 83 -5.03 2.59 -2.94
CA VAL A 83 -3.65 2.16 -2.71
C VAL A 83 -3.59 1.25 -1.49
N LEU A 84 -3.51 -0.04 -1.71
CA LEU A 84 -3.40 -1.06 -0.67
C LEU A 84 -1.91 -1.26 -0.34
N ASN A 85 -1.41 -0.37 0.54
CA ASN A 85 0.00 -0.28 0.92
C ASN A 85 0.31 -0.95 2.27
N ALA A 86 -0.66 -1.04 3.17
CA ALA A 86 -0.45 -1.63 4.49
C ALA A 86 0.18 -3.02 4.42
N GLY A 87 1.08 -3.30 5.35
CA GLY A 87 1.72 -4.60 5.45
C GLY A 87 2.43 -4.80 6.78
N THR A 88 2.46 -6.05 7.20
CA THR A 88 3.19 -6.54 8.39
C THR A 88 3.88 -7.85 8.06
N GLY A 89 4.84 -8.25 8.89
CA GLY A 89 5.54 -9.52 8.79
C GLY A 89 6.41 -9.72 10.01
N PHE A 90 6.80 -10.95 10.26
CA PHE A 90 7.62 -11.36 11.40
C PHE A 90 8.83 -12.13 10.91
N ALA A 91 10.00 -11.83 11.45
CA ALA A 91 11.23 -12.55 11.12
C ALA A 91 11.31 -13.88 11.89
N VAL A 92 11.85 -14.90 11.24
CA VAL A 92 12.04 -16.23 11.84
C VAL A 92 13.50 -16.44 12.30
N GLU A 93 14.11 -15.44 12.89
CA GLU A 93 15.48 -15.52 13.38
C GLU A 93 15.57 -16.59 14.49
N GLY A 94 16.18 -17.75 14.14
CA GLY A 94 16.38 -18.86 15.06
C GLY A 94 15.13 -19.67 15.43
N GLY A 95 14.01 -19.50 14.72
CA GLY A 95 12.75 -20.18 15.03
C GLY A 95 11.80 -20.32 13.84
N ILE A 96 10.52 -20.44 14.15
CA ILE A 96 9.41 -20.48 13.19
C ILE A 96 8.36 -19.45 13.58
N GLU A 97 7.62 -18.92 12.61
CA GLU A 97 6.49 -18.03 12.87
C GLU A 97 5.40 -18.78 13.65
N SER A 98 4.87 -18.14 14.69
CA SER A 98 3.71 -18.68 15.42
C SER A 98 2.45 -18.63 14.54
N ALA A 99 1.47 -19.48 14.85
CA ALA A 99 0.17 -19.44 14.16
C ALA A 99 -0.53 -18.08 14.25
N ALA A 100 -0.31 -17.31 15.33
CA ALA A 100 -0.85 -15.97 15.49
C ALA A 100 -0.18 -14.97 14.51
N GLN A 101 1.15 -15.00 14.41
CA GLN A 101 1.92 -14.17 13.48
C GLN A 101 1.57 -14.46 12.01
N ILE A 102 1.42 -15.76 11.67
CA ILE A 102 0.98 -16.17 10.32
C ILE A 102 -0.41 -15.60 10.01
N ARG A 103 -1.37 -15.79 10.93
CA ARG A 103 -2.74 -15.26 10.75
C ARG A 103 -2.75 -13.75 10.61
N GLU A 104 -2.04 -13.01 11.46
CA GLU A 104 -1.93 -11.55 11.37
C GLU A 104 -1.35 -11.12 10.02
N THR A 105 -0.25 -11.75 9.59
CA THR A 105 0.40 -11.44 8.32
C THR A 105 -0.55 -11.64 7.14
N LEU A 106 -1.28 -12.77 7.10
CA LEU A 106 -2.22 -13.05 6.03
C LEU A 106 -3.45 -12.13 6.08
N ALA A 107 -4.00 -11.87 7.28
CA ALA A 107 -5.14 -10.98 7.46
C ALA A 107 -4.82 -9.57 6.93
N VAL A 108 -3.72 -8.98 7.40
CA VAL A 108 -3.33 -7.60 7.05
C VAL A 108 -2.91 -7.47 5.58
N ASN A 109 -2.06 -8.38 5.09
CA ASN A 109 -1.45 -8.20 3.78
C ASN A 109 -2.32 -8.69 2.63
N LEU A 110 -3.07 -9.77 2.83
CA LEU A 110 -3.79 -10.44 1.74
C LEU A 110 -5.30 -10.38 1.90
N THR A 111 -5.87 -10.88 3.01
CA THR A 111 -7.32 -10.94 3.19
C THR A 111 -7.96 -9.56 3.13
N ALA A 112 -7.42 -8.59 3.88
CA ALA A 112 -7.90 -7.21 3.84
C ALA A 112 -7.81 -6.61 2.42
N SER A 113 -6.75 -6.93 1.67
CA SER A 113 -6.59 -6.45 0.29
C SER A 113 -7.66 -7.02 -0.65
N VAL A 114 -8.01 -8.30 -0.48
CA VAL A 114 -9.10 -8.94 -1.27
C VAL A 114 -10.44 -8.29 -0.94
N LEU A 115 -10.78 -8.15 0.34
CA LEU A 115 -12.07 -7.60 0.78
C LEU A 115 -12.22 -6.14 0.37
N LEU A 116 -11.20 -5.31 0.61
CA LEU A 116 -11.22 -3.89 0.22
C LEU A 116 -11.34 -3.71 -1.30
N ALA A 117 -10.61 -4.50 -2.08
CA ALA A 117 -10.71 -4.45 -3.53
C ALA A 117 -12.14 -4.74 -4.00
N ARG A 118 -12.78 -5.78 -3.44
CA ARG A 118 -14.16 -6.16 -3.76
C ARG A 118 -15.17 -5.12 -3.31
N ALA A 119 -15.10 -4.69 -2.06
CA ALA A 119 -16.08 -3.76 -1.48
C ALA A 119 -16.03 -2.39 -2.16
N LEU A 120 -14.82 -1.89 -2.49
CA LEU A 120 -14.65 -0.56 -3.09
C LEU A 120 -14.67 -0.55 -4.63
N PHE A 121 -14.85 -1.71 -5.27
CA PHE A 121 -14.97 -1.82 -6.72
C PHE A 121 -16.03 -0.88 -7.31
N PRO A 122 -17.26 -0.74 -6.77
CA PRO A 122 -18.28 0.15 -7.37
C PRO A 122 -17.86 1.63 -7.41
N TRP A 123 -17.08 2.10 -6.40
CA TRP A 123 -16.54 3.47 -6.40
C TRP A 123 -15.41 3.65 -7.40
N LEU A 124 -14.55 2.63 -7.53
CA LEU A 124 -13.47 2.62 -8.54
C LEU A 124 -14.04 2.60 -9.95
N GLU A 125 -15.04 1.75 -10.21
CA GLU A 125 -15.69 1.64 -11.52
C GLU A 125 -16.32 2.97 -11.95
N LYS A 126 -17.04 3.65 -11.05
CA LYS A 126 -17.63 4.98 -11.33
C LYS A 126 -16.60 6.04 -11.74
N ALA A 127 -15.35 5.90 -11.34
CA ALA A 127 -14.28 6.81 -11.68
C ALA A 127 -13.47 6.36 -12.90
N GLY A 128 -13.64 5.13 -13.40
CA GLY A 128 -12.63 4.50 -14.25
C GLY A 128 -11.26 4.48 -13.56
N GLY A 129 -11.29 4.24 -12.24
CA GLY A 129 -10.18 4.41 -11.32
C GLY A 129 -9.11 3.33 -11.40
N THR A 130 -8.21 3.35 -10.43
CA THR A 130 -7.08 2.42 -10.36
C THR A 130 -7.00 1.76 -8.98
N LEU A 131 -6.91 0.43 -8.96
CA LEU A 131 -6.46 -0.34 -7.79
C LEU A 131 -4.95 -0.53 -7.88
N THR A 132 -4.23 -0.08 -6.87
CA THR A 132 -2.78 -0.31 -6.70
C THR A 132 -2.51 -1.20 -5.51
N LEU A 133 -1.97 -2.39 -5.77
CA LEU A 133 -1.48 -3.30 -4.75
C LEU A 133 0.01 -3.05 -4.52
N VAL A 134 0.41 -2.79 -3.27
CA VAL A 134 1.82 -2.66 -2.91
C VAL A 134 2.33 -4.02 -2.45
N GLY A 135 2.98 -4.71 -3.39
CA GLY A 135 3.63 -5.99 -3.18
C GLY A 135 4.98 -5.87 -2.45
N SER A 136 5.92 -6.68 -2.83
CA SER A 136 7.33 -6.65 -2.39
C SER A 136 8.16 -7.52 -3.33
N VAL A 137 9.46 -7.25 -3.45
CA VAL A 137 10.40 -8.18 -4.10
C VAL A 137 10.44 -9.55 -3.41
N ALA A 138 10.02 -9.62 -2.15
CA ALA A 138 9.90 -10.89 -1.40
C ALA A 138 8.82 -11.85 -1.95
N HIS A 139 7.97 -11.41 -2.90
CA HIS A 139 6.95 -12.27 -3.52
C HIS A 139 7.51 -13.48 -4.26
N THR A 140 8.80 -13.48 -4.59
CA THR A 140 9.50 -14.61 -5.20
C THR A 140 10.03 -15.64 -4.20
N GLY A 141 9.85 -15.37 -2.90
CA GLY A 141 10.34 -16.18 -1.79
C GLY A 141 11.36 -15.40 -0.95
N GLN A 142 11.22 -15.47 0.36
CA GLN A 142 12.16 -14.90 1.34
C GLN A 142 12.18 -15.77 2.60
N GLY A 143 13.26 -16.53 2.79
CA GLY A 143 13.36 -17.51 3.88
C GLY A 143 13.26 -16.91 5.29
N LEU A 144 13.68 -15.65 5.47
CA LEU A 144 13.59 -14.96 6.76
C LEU A 144 12.15 -14.51 7.09
N PHE A 145 11.24 -14.44 6.10
CA PHE A 145 9.86 -13.95 6.25
C PHE A 145 8.88 -14.82 5.45
N PRO A 146 8.67 -16.11 5.80
CA PRO A 146 7.91 -17.04 4.96
C PRO A 146 6.44 -16.62 4.74
N ALA A 147 5.69 -16.31 5.81
CA ALA A 147 4.29 -15.90 5.70
C ALA A 147 4.15 -14.56 4.97
N TYR A 148 5.08 -13.62 5.20
CA TYR A 148 5.13 -12.37 4.46
C TYR A 148 5.34 -12.61 2.96
N ALA A 149 6.31 -13.44 2.59
CA ALA A 149 6.58 -13.76 1.19
C ALA A 149 5.36 -14.42 0.53
N ALA A 150 4.74 -15.39 1.20
CA ALA A 150 3.51 -16.03 0.74
C ALA A 150 2.36 -15.02 0.53
N SER A 151 2.15 -14.09 1.49
CA SER A 151 1.14 -13.04 1.36
C SER A 151 1.39 -12.12 0.16
N LYS A 152 2.64 -11.75 -0.09
CA LYS A 152 3.03 -10.88 -1.22
C LYS A 152 2.97 -11.61 -2.57
N ALA A 153 3.22 -12.92 -2.59
CA ALA A 153 2.95 -13.76 -3.76
C ALA A 153 1.44 -13.86 -4.05
N GLY A 154 0.61 -14.00 -3.00
CA GLY A 154 -0.85 -13.96 -3.10
C GLY A 154 -1.37 -12.66 -3.73
N LEU A 155 -0.82 -11.50 -3.35
CA LEU A 155 -1.16 -10.22 -3.98
C LEU A 155 -0.82 -10.18 -5.47
N HIS A 156 0.27 -10.83 -5.89
CA HIS A 156 0.62 -10.93 -7.31
C HIS A 156 -0.42 -11.74 -8.10
N GLY A 157 -0.86 -12.86 -7.53
CA GLY A 157 -1.96 -13.67 -8.09
C GLY A 157 -3.27 -12.91 -8.15
N LEU A 158 -3.63 -12.20 -7.05
CA LEU A 158 -4.83 -11.36 -6.97
C LEU A 158 -4.82 -10.27 -8.07
N ALA A 159 -3.70 -9.57 -8.25
CA ALA A 159 -3.59 -8.54 -9.29
C ALA A 159 -3.85 -9.09 -10.69
N ARG A 160 -3.36 -10.29 -10.99
CA ARG A 160 -3.60 -10.95 -12.28
C ARG A 160 -5.07 -11.31 -12.47
N ALA A 161 -5.70 -11.89 -11.46
CA ALA A 161 -7.11 -12.30 -11.50
C ALA A 161 -8.03 -11.08 -11.67
N LEU A 162 -7.86 -10.04 -10.82
CA LEU A 162 -8.68 -8.83 -10.89
C LEU A 162 -8.46 -8.04 -12.19
N ARG A 163 -7.26 -8.06 -12.78
CA ARG A 163 -7.02 -7.43 -14.07
C ARG A 163 -7.81 -8.09 -15.19
N ALA A 164 -7.93 -9.41 -15.17
CA ALA A 164 -8.76 -10.14 -16.13
C ALA A 164 -10.25 -9.86 -15.91
N GLU A 165 -10.71 -9.92 -14.66
CA GLU A 165 -12.11 -9.73 -14.30
C GLU A 165 -12.60 -8.29 -14.54
N TRP A 166 -11.78 -7.29 -14.21
CA TRP A 166 -12.15 -5.86 -14.26
C TRP A 166 -11.71 -5.17 -15.55
N SER A 167 -11.29 -5.94 -16.54
CA SER A 167 -10.81 -5.41 -17.82
C SER A 167 -11.77 -4.38 -18.42
N GLY A 168 -11.22 -3.22 -18.82
CA GLY A 168 -11.99 -2.10 -19.39
C GLY A 168 -12.78 -1.26 -18.37
N ARG A 169 -12.86 -1.67 -17.10
CA ARG A 169 -13.65 -0.97 -16.06
C ARG A 169 -12.78 -0.30 -15.01
N VAL A 170 -11.84 -1.02 -14.44
CA VAL A 170 -10.91 -0.53 -13.42
C VAL A 170 -9.50 -0.98 -13.78
N ALA A 171 -8.56 -0.06 -13.76
CA ALA A 171 -7.15 -0.42 -13.93
C ALA A 171 -6.62 -1.10 -12.67
N VAL A 172 -5.96 -2.26 -12.83
CA VAL A 172 -5.36 -2.98 -11.70
C VAL A 172 -3.86 -3.07 -11.89
N GLN A 173 -3.11 -2.58 -10.93
CA GLN A 173 -1.65 -2.66 -10.94
C GLN A 173 -1.09 -3.27 -9.65
N ILE A 174 0.08 -3.88 -9.76
CA ILE A 174 0.88 -4.29 -8.62
C ILE A 174 2.29 -3.71 -8.76
N VAL A 175 2.78 -3.14 -7.68
CA VAL A 175 4.12 -2.56 -7.58
C VAL A 175 4.88 -3.31 -6.51
N HIS A 176 6.10 -3.75 -6.82
CA HIS A 176 6.96 -4.52 -5.91
C HIS A 176 8.13 -3.65 -5.44
N PRO A 177 8.02 -2.94 -4.30
CA PRO A 177 9.17 -2.24 -3.70
C PRO A 177 10.29 -3.20 -3.32
N GLY A 178 11.52 -2.76 -3.54
CA GLY A 178 12.72 -3.36 -2.97
C GLY A 178 12.92 -3.00 -1.50
N PRO A 179 14.04 -3.42 -0.89
CA PRO A 179 14.37 -3.08 0.48
C PRO A 179 14.35 -1.56 0.70
N THR A 180 13.50 -1.13 1.64
CA THR A 180 13.25 0.29 1.92
C THR A 180 13.52 0.59 3.38
N ARG A 181 14.15 1.71 3.66
CA ARG A 181 14.45 2.17 5.02
C ARG A 181 13.18 2.64 5.71
N THR A 182 12.54 1.73 6.44
CA THR A 182 11.32 1.95 7.21
C THR A 182 11.45 1.28 8.58
N GLU A 183 10.48 1.52 9.45
CA GLU A 183 10.40 0.83 10.75
C GLU A 183 9.94 -0.64 10.63
N MET A 184 9.59 -1.10 9.43
CA MET A 184 9.02 -2.44 9.23
C MET A 184 9.94 -3.55 9.71
N HIS A 185 11.25 -3.45 9.44
CA HIS A 185 12.23 -4.45 9.89
C HIS A 185 12.31 -4.53 11.41
N ALA A 186 12.39 -3.38 12.09
CA ALA A 186 12.43 -3.33 13.55
C ALA A 186 11.13 -3.90 14.16
N LYS A 187 9.96 -3.54 13.59
CA LYS A 187 8.66 -4.09 14.01
C LYS A 187 8.52 -5.58 13.73
N ALA A 188 9.22 -6.08 12.73
CA ALA A 188 9.26 -7.52 12.39
C ALA A 188 10.22 -8.33 13.26
N GLY A 189 10.94 -7.68 14.19
CA GLY A 189 11.93 -8.34 15.04
C GLY A 189 13.27 -8.62 14.33
N HIS A 190 13.58 -7.90 13.25
CA HIS A 190 14.80 -8.08 12.47
C HIS A 190 15.62 -6.79 12.40
N ASP A 191 16.90 -6.88 12.73
CA ASP A 191 17.86 -5.80 12.49
C ASP A 191 18.73 -6.14 11.25
N PRO A 192 18.55 -5.39 10.15
CA PRO A 192 19.38 -5.61 8.96
C PRO A 192 20.83 -5.13 9.11
N GLY A 193 21.22 -4.58 10.26
CA GLY A 193 22.55 -4.07 10.53
C GLY A 193 23.01 -3.04 9.48
N ARG A 194 24.26 -3.14 9.04
CA ARG A 194 24.87 -2.22 8.04
C ARG A 194 24.15 -2.26 6.66
N LEU A 195 23.39 -3.32 6.35
CA LEU A 195 22.62 -3.38 5.10
C LEU A 195 21.51 -2.30 5.05
N ARG A 196 21.09 -1.78 6.21
CA ARG A 196 20.12 -0.68 6.28
C ARG A 196 20.58 0.58 5.55
N ASP A 197 21.89 0.82 5.50
CA ASP A 197 22.45 2.03 4.89
C ASP A 197 22.29 2.05 3.37
N ILE A 198 22.23 0.88 2.74
CA ILE A 198 22.01 0.74 1.30
C ILE A 198 20.53 0.66 0.91
N PHE A 199 19.62 0.55 1.88
CA PHE A 199 18.18 0.51 1.59
C PHE A 199 17.71 1.85 1.02
N ILE A 200 16.78 1.79 0.08
CA ILE A 200 16.19 2.99 -0.53
C ILE A 200 15.45 3.80 0.55
N PRO A 201 15.70 5.11 0.70
CA PRO A 201 14.93 5.95 1.61
C PRO A 201 13.43 5.92 1.30
N ALA A 202 12.59 6.03 2.34
CA ALA A 202 11.13 5.91 2.19
C ALA A 202 10.54 6.98 1.27
N ASP A 203 11.02 8.22 1.35
CA ASP A 203 10.63 9.35 0.51
C ASP A 203 10.94 9.09 -0.97
N ARG A 204 12.10 8.51 -1.26
CA ARG A 204 12.52 8.14 -2.60
C ARG A 204 11.69 6.97 -3.15
N MET A 205 11.42 5.97 -2.31
CA MET A 205 10.55 4.86 -2.68
C MET A 205 9.11 5.34 -2.95
N ALA A 206 8.60 6.28 -2.14
CA ALA A 206 7.30 6.89 -2.36
C ALA A 206 7.22 7.67 -3.68
N ALA A 207 8.30 8.40 -4.04
CA ALA A 207 8.38 9.08 -5.33
C ALA A 207 8.35 8.10 -6.51
N MET A 208 9.07 6.98 -6.40
CA MET A 208 9.05 5.91 -7.40
C MET A 208 7.67 5.24 -7.49
N LEU A 209 7.00 5.04 -6.35
CA LEU A 209 5.66 4.48 -6.29
C LEU A 209 4.63 5.42 -6.94
N GLU A 210 4.67 6.71 -6.63
CA GLU A 210 3.82 7.73 -7.26
C GLU A 210 3.96 7.69 -8.79
N GLY A 211 5.20 7.70 -9.30
CA GLY A 211 5.46 7.60 -10.74
C GLY A 211 4.93 6.30 -11.36
N ALA A 212 5.06 5.17 -10.66
CA ALA A 212 4.52 3.89 -11.11
C ALA A 212 2.98 3.90 -11.18
N ILE A 213 2.34 4.51 -10.17
CA ILE A 213 0.87 4.67 -10.13
C ILE A 213 0.42 5.54 -11.31
N ALA A 214 1.06 6.69 -11.52
CA ALA A 214 0.74 7.58 -12.62
C ALA A 214 0.87 6.93 -14.00
N ALA A 215 1.94 6.15 -14.19
CA ALA A 215 2.21 5.43 -15.43
C ALA A 215 1.28 4.22 -15.66
N ARG A 216 0.47 3.80 -14.68
CA ARG A 216 -0.44 2.65 -14.73
C ARG A 216 0.23 1.35 -15.22
N ARG A 217 1.54 1.19 -15.00
CA ARG A 217 2.29 0.01 -15.43
C ARG A 217 2.16 -1.12 -14.40
N SER A 218 2.09 -2.37 -14.86
CA SER A 218 1.97 -3.53 -13.99
C SER A 218 2.33 -4.84 -14.72
N PRO A 219 3.06 -5.76 -14.07
CA PRO A 219 3.72 -5.56 -12.76
C PRO A 219 4.95 -4.65 -12.89
N VAL A 220 5.31 -3.97 -11.80
CA VAL A 220 6.51 -3.12 -11.73
C VAL A 220 7.32 -3.44 -10.49
N THR A 221 8.63 -3.68 -10.66
CA THR A 221 9.58 -3.83 -9.57
C THR A 221 10.38 -2.55 -9.39
N LEU A 222 10.35 -1.97 -8.19
CA LEU A 222 11.11 -0.80 -7.81
C LEU A 222 12.39 -1.26 -7.10
N SER A 223 13.43 -1.55 -7.89
CA SER A 223 14.71 -2.11 -7.42
C SER A 223 15.79 -1.03 -7.20
N PHE A 224 16.87 -1.42 -6.53
CA PHE A 224 18.09 -0.62 -6.42
C PHE A 224 18.62 -0.17 -7.80
N GLY A 225 18.66 -1.06 -8.78
CA GLY A 225 19.12 -0.73 -10.12
C GLY A 225 18.31 0.39 -10.75
N ARG A 226 17.00 0.43 -10.53
CA ARG A 226 16.16 1.55 -10.99
C ARG A 226 16.44 2.83 -10.22
N TYR A 227 16.61 2.73 -8.90
CA TYR A 227 16.92 3.88 -8.07
C TYR A 227 18.25 4.52 -8.47
N TRP A 228 19.33 3.74 -8.57
CA TRP A 228 20.67 4.25 -8.88
C TRP A 228 20.84 4.69 -10.34
N THR A 229 20.11 4.11 -11.30
CA THR A 229 20.22 4.49 -12.71
C THR A 229 19.30 5.64 -13.11
N GLY A 230 18.55 6.22 -12.17
CA GLY A 230 17.54 7.26 -12.47
C GLY A 230 16.36 6.79 -13.34
N ARG A 231 16.34 5.52 -13.77
CA ARG A 231 15.26 4.94 -14.59
C ARG A 231 13.92 4.79 -13.83
N ALA A 232 13.90 5.17 -12.56
CA ALA A 232 12.69 5.27 -11.75
C ALA A 232 11.89 6.54 -12.01
N ALA A 233 12.47 7.53 -12.66
CA ALA A 233 11.75 8.75 -13.04
C ALA A 233 10.82 8.44 -14.22
N TRP A 234 9.67 7.86 -13.92
CA TRP A 234 8.54 8.03 -14.82
C TRP A 234 8.09 9.49 -14.69
N SER A 235 8.21 10.23 -15.80
CA SER A 235 7.64 11.56 -15.90
C SER A 235 6.13 11.45 -15.80
N GLY A 236 5.58 11.84 -14.69
CA GLY A 236 4.15 11.89 -14.45
C GLY A 236 3.89 12.05 -12.95
N LYS A 237 3.21 13.15 -12.59
CA LYS A 237 2.60 13.30 -11.28
C LYS A 237 1.23 12.65 -11.35
N LEU A 238 0.81 12.00 -10.27
CA LEU A 238 -0.53 11.46 -10.13
C LEU A 238 -1.52 12.61 -10.14
#